data_8e04d556661a562a04aea284e8421135
#
_entry.id   8e04d556661a562a04aea284e8421135
#
_cell.length_a   1.000
_cell.length_b   1.000
_cell.length_c   1.000
_cell.angle_alpha   90.00
_cell.angle_beta   90.00
_cell.angle_gamma   90.00
#
_symmetry.space_group_name_H-M   'P 1'
#
loop_
_entity.id
_entity.type
_entity.pdbx_description
1 polymer ?
#
loop_
_entity_poly.entity_id
_entity_poly.type
_entity_poly.pdbx_seq_one_letter_code
_entity_poly.pdbx_strand_id
1 'polypeptide(L)'
;MKKLALSNPSFRYLESSFAEWLDIQGYAKSTVYNLPIHVRELLHYLEQQGINHIKKLDNQIILVHYEKLKERSNQRTDGAISTAHLNKHIQALRKFTDYLRKVGRITLPVLQIRNETADSKLIYLTEEEIKKLFAATRQPDPKGKYNVHYEALQSRDRAMLALFYGCGLRRNEGVQMNVSDINFDRSVLHVRKGKNYKERMVPVNKSSLQHLQEYVYDYRPQLSLSNIDALFLGQRGTRLQGQSLLLRLKYLQTMSGNVELQEKEISLHTLRHSIATHLLTAGMKMESISRFLGHSSLESTQIYTHLAGTPDGGVETEQSQPYPNISKYETEQL
;
A
#
# COMPACT_ATOMS: atom_id res chain seq x y z
N MET A 1 5.41 17.71 7.03
CA MET A 1 5.43 18.28 8.38
C MET A 1 6.70 19.09 8.54
N LYS A 2 6.62 20.33 9.05
CA LYS A 2 7.82 21.01 9.56
C LYS A 2 8.36 20.16 10.73
N LYS A 3 9.64 19.85 10.70
CA LYS A 3 10.29 19.08 11.75
C LYS A 3 10.27 19.96 13.03
N LEU A 4 9.59 19.50 14.09
CA LEU A 4 9.56 20.21 15.36
C LEU A 4 11.00 20.41 15.86
N ALA A 5 11.35 21.62 16.28
CA ALA A 5 12.68 21.90 16.82
C ALA A 5 12.79 21.31 18.23
N LEU A 6 13.85 20.55 18.49
CA LEU A 6 14.25 20.13 19.84
C LEU A 6 15.42 21.00 20.28
N SER A 7 15.25 21.72 21.38
CA SER A 7 16.29 22.58 21.97
C SER A 7 17.28 21.74 22.80
N ASN A 8 16.79 20.73 23.50
CA ASN A 8 17.56 19.91 24.41
C ASN A 8 18.49 18.94 23.65
N PRO A 9 19.84 19.08 23.79
CA PRO A 9 20.79 18.18 23.12
C PRO A 9 20.62 16.71 23.49
N SER A 10 20.26 16.42 24.75
CA SER A 10 20.03 15.05 25.23
C SER A 10 18.83 14.41 24.53
N PHE A 11 17.78 15.17 24.24
CA PHE A 11 16.62 14.65 23.51
C PHE A 11 16.92 14.43 22.04
N ARG A 12 17.70 15.31 21.40
CA ARG A 12 18.20 15.07 20.04
C ARG A 12 19.04 13.80 19.95
N TYR A 13 19.92 13.59 20.92
CA TYR A 13 20.73 12.38 21.01
C TYR A 13 19.84 11.12 21.18
N LEU A 14 18.84 11.16 22.07
CA LEU A 14 17.91 10.04 22.28
C LEU A 14 17.14 9.69 21.03
N GLU A 15 16.66 10.69 20.26
CA GLU A 15 15.98 10.45 18.98
C GLU A 15 16.90 9.73 17.98
N SER A 16 18.13 10.21 17.84
CA SER A 16 19.11 9.59 16.94
C SER A 16 19.48 8.18 17.37
N SER A 17 19.77 7.98 18.66
CA SER A 17 20.09 6.66 19.21
C SER A 17 18.93 5.67 19.11
N PHE A 18 17.69 6.16 19.22
CA PHE A 18 16.51 5.31 18.98
C PHE A 18 16.41 4.88 17.50
N ALA A 19 16.71 5.78 16.56
CA ALA A 19 16.75 5.43 15.14
C ALA A 19 17.83 4.38 14.85
N GLU A 20 19.04 4.56 15.38
CA GLU A 20 20.15 3.59 15.28
C GLU A 20 19.77 2.23 15.88
N TRP A 21 19.16 2.24 17.07
CA TRP A 21 18.70 1.01 17.71
C TRP A 21 17.68 0.27 16.85
N LEU A 22 16.72 0.97 16.23
CA LEU A 22 15.77 0.36 15.31
C LEU A 22 16.47 -0.26 14.09
N ASP A 23 17.50 0.39 13.56
CA ASP A 23 18.28 -0.12 12.42
C ASP A 23 19.06 -1.39 12.80
N ILE A 24 19.76 -1.38 13.94
CA ILE A 24 20.47 -2.54 14.51
C ILE A 24 19.50 -3.71 14.74
N GLN A 25 18.29 -3.43 15.22
CA GLN A 25 17.24 -4.46 15.40
C GLN A 25 16.64 -4.95 14.07
N GLY A 26 17.12 -4.46 12.94
CA GLY A 26 16.69 -4.91 11.61
C GLY A 26 15.31 -4.42 11.17
N TYR A 27 14.77 -3.34 11.76
CA TYR A 27 13.51 -2.76 11.30
C TYR A 27 13.61 -2.21 9.88
N ALA A 28 12.46 -2.12 9.18
CA ALA A 28 12.40 -1.56 7.82
C ALA A 28 12.89 -0.11 7.80
N LYS A 29 13.61 0.31 6.74
CA LYS A 29 14.08 1.70 6.58
C LYS A 29 12.98 2.74 6.80
N SER A 30 11.76 2.46 6.33
CA SER A 30 10.61 3.32 6.58
C SER A 30 10.22 3.41 8.07
N THR A 31 10.38 2.34 8.84
CA THR A 31 10.14 2.31 10.28
C THR A 31 11.22 3.10 11.02
N VAL A 32 12.49 2.86 10.66
CA VAL A 32 13.65 3.59 11.19
C VAL A 32 13.53 5.09 10.95
N TYR A 33 12.98 5.48 9.80
CA TYR A 33 12.76 6.90 9.48
C TYR A 33 11.53 7.50 10.17
N ASN A 34 10.40 6.79 10.21
CA ASN A 34 9.13 7.37 10.63
C ASN A 34 8.91 7.33 12.16
N LEU A 35 9.29 6.25 12.87
CA LEU A 35 9.02 6.18 14.32
C LEU A 35 9.73 7.27 15.12
N PRO A 36 11.01 7.64 14.84
CA PRO A 36 11.65 8.76 15.53
C PRO A 36 10.93 10.10 15.35
N ILE A 37 10.26 10.32 14.20
CA ILE A 37 9.48 11.54 13.97
C ILE A 37 8.31 11.65 14.96
N HIS A 38 7.62 10.53 15.24
CA HIS A 38 6.55 10.50 16.24
C HIS A 38 7.09 10.61 17.68
N VAL A 39 8.26 10.02 17.95
CA VAL A 39 8.93 10.16 19.25
C VAL A 39 9.38 11.62 19.48
N ARG A 40 9.83 12.31 18.43
CA ARG A 40 10.17 13.74 18.49
C ARG A 40 9.00 14.59 19.00
N GLU A 41 7.76 14.26 18.65
CA GLU A 41 6.58 14.99 19.17
C GLU A 41 6.45 14.80 20.69
N LEU A 42 6.69 13.61 21.23
CA LEU A 42 6.75 13.40 22.68
C LEU A 42 7.89 14.19 23.32
N LEU A 43 9.10 14.12 22.76
CA LEU A 43 10.26 14.81 23.31
C LEU A 43 10.07 16.34 23.31
N HIS A 44 9.48 16.88 22.23
CA HIS A 44 9.12 18.28 22.15
C HIS A 44 8.06 18.64 23.20
N TYR A 45 7.05 17.80 23.40
CA TYR A 45 6.07 17.98 24.46
C TYR A 45 6.72 18.03 25.84
N LEU A 46 7.70 17.15 26.13
CA LEU A 46 8.43 17.18 27.41
C LEU A 46 9.15 18.51 27.61
N GLU A 47 9.82 19.04 26.57
CA GLU A 47 10.47 20.38 26.65
C GLU A 47 9.46 21.48 26.99
N GLN A 48 8.28 21.46 26.37
CA GLN A 48 7.21 22.42 26.64
C GLN A 48 6.67 22.35 28.08
N GLN A 49 6.77 21.17 28.71
CA GLN A 49 6.38 20.97 30.12
C GLN A 49 7.55 21.24 31.10
N GLY A 50 8.71 21.75 30.62
CA GLY A 50 9.89 21.96 31.46
C GLY A 50 10.59 20.67 31.91
N ILE A 51 10.27 19.54 31.30
CA ILE A 51 10.89 18.22 31.60
C ILE A 51 12.14 18.08 30.75
N ASN A 52 13.30 18.35 31.32
CA ASN A 52 14.57 18.36 30.60
C ASN A 52 15.38 17.03 30.70
N HIS A 53 14.91 16.09 31.49
CA HIS A 53 15.58 14.81 31.71
C HIS A 53 14.63 13.63 31.46
N ILE A 54 15.06 12.68 30.61
CA ILE A 54 14.25 11.51 30.27
C ILE A 54 13.92 10.64 31.49
N LYS A 55 14.73 10.66 32.54
CA LYS A 55 14.47 9.94 33.80
C LYS A 55 13.19 10.36 34.51
N LYS A 56 12.64 11.54 34.19
CA LYS A 56 11.36 12.03 34.72
C LYS A 56 10.17 11.55 33.92
N LEU A 57 10.38 10.84 32.81
CA LEU A 57 9.31 10.30 32.00
C LEU A 57 8.66 9.13 32.74
N ASP A 58 7.35 9.16 32.84
CA ASP A 58 6.51 8.06 33.33
C ASP A 58 5.36 7.77 32.36
N ASN A 59 4.62 6.71 32.63
CA ASN A 59 3.49 6.32 31.78
C ASN A 59 2.35 7.34 31.80
N GLN A 60 2.18 8.06 32.89
CA GLN A 60 1.12 9.09 33.01
C GLN A 60 1.41 10.29 32.09
N ILE A 61 2.65 10.74 32.03
CA ILE A 61 3.07 11.80 31.12
C ILE A 61 2.86 11.41 29.65
N ILE A 62 3.17 10.13 29.32
CA ILE A 62 2.95 9.58 27.97
C ILE A 62 1.47 9.56 27.63
N LEU A 63 0.61 9.15 28.57
CA LEU A 63 -0.84 9.11 28.38
C LEU A 63 -1.41 10.51 28.19
N VAL A 64 -1.02 11.48 29.01
CA VAL A 64 -1.45 12.89 28.89
C VAL A 64 -1.03 13.46 27.52
N HIS A 65 0.21 13.19 27.09
CA HIS A 65 0.66 13.58 25.74
C HIS A 65 -0.22 12.96 24.65
N TYR A 66 -0.54 11.67 24.78
CA TYR A 66 -1.36 10.96 23.80
C TYR A 66 -2.80 11.51 23.72
N GLU A 67 -3.43 11.82 24.87
CA GLU A 67 -4.77 12.42 24.86
C GLU A 67 -4.76 13.80 24.21
N LYS A 68 -3.78 14.66 24.51
CA LYS A 68 -3.60 15.94 23.80
C LYS A 68 -3.41 15.79 22.30
N LEU A 69 -2.75 14.69 21.88
CA LEU A 69 -2.56 14.37 20.47
C LEU A 69 -3.88 14.02 19.80
N LYS A 70 -4.78 13.31 20.48
CA LYS A 70 -6.13 12.95 19.97
C LYS A 70 -7.00 14.19 19.74
N GLU A 71 -6.91 15.15 20.62
CA GLU A 71 -7.69 16.42 20.54
C GLU A 71 -7.18 17.37 19.43
N ARG A 72 -5.96 17.14 18.95
CA ARG A 72 -5.35 18.03 17.94
C ARG A 72 -6.01 17.86 16.58
N SER A 73 -6.38 18.98 15.96
CA SER A 73 -6.82 18.99 14.56
C SER A 73 -5.71 18.56 13.60
N ASN A 74 -6.09 17.97 12.47
CA ASN A 74 -5.16 17.61 11.43
C ASN A 74 -4.58 18.87 10.75
N GLN A 75 -3.26 18.98 10.66
CA GLN A 75 -2.57 20.12 10.06
C GLN A 75 -2.61 20.18 8.53
N ARG A 76 -3.08 19.11 7.86
CA ARG A 76 -3.08 18.99 6.40
C ARG A 76 -4.47 18.92 5.78
N THR A 77 -5.44 18.42 6.54
CA THR A 77 -6.83 18.28 6.14
C THR A 77 -7.69 18.71 7.32
N ASP A 78 -8.85 19.26 7.04
CA ASP A 78 -9.80 19.58 8.10
C ASP A 78 -10.22 18.30 8.86
N GLY A 79 -10.47 18.44 10.17
CA GLY A 79 -10.91 17.37 11.04
C GLY A 79 -9.85 16.83 12.01
N ALA A 80 -10.16 15.73 12.69
CA ALA A 80 -9.30 15.09 13.67
C ALA A 80 -8.15 14.30 13.01
N ILE A 81 -7.13 13.96 13.81
CA ILE A 81 -6.08 13.04 13.38
C ILE A 81 -6.69 11.65 13.13
N SER A 82 -6.37 11.05 11.98
CA SER A 82 -6.90 9.73 11.63
C SER A 82 -6.44 8.65 12.61
N THR A 83 -7.31 7.66 12.87
CA THR A 83 -7.05 6.48 13.71
C THR A 83 -5.77 5.76 13.29
N ALA A 84 -5.53 5.63 11.98
CA ALA A 84 -4.30 5.04 11.47
C ALA A 84 -3.04 5.83 11.85
N HIS A 85 -3.13 7.18 11.91
CA HIS A 85 -2.03 8.02 12.34
C HIS A 85 -1.81 7.95 13.85
N LEU A 86 -2.88 7.95 14.65
CA LEU A 86 -2.82 7.72 16.10
C LEU A 86 -2.18 6.38 16.43
N ASN A 87 -2.53 5.30 15.73
CA ASN A 87 -1.92 3.98 15.91
C ASN A 87 -0.42 3.96 15.59
N LYS A 88 0.06 4.79 14.66
CA LYS A 88 1.51 4.99 14.43
C LYS A 88 2.20 5.66 15.61
N HIS A 89 1.55 6.64 16.24
CA HIS A 89 2.07 7.25 17.48
C HIS A 89 2.13 6.21 18.60
N ILE A 90 1.06 5.43 18.81
CA ILE A 90 1.06 4.35 19.82
C ILE A 90 2.21 3.38 19.57
N GLN A 91 2.42 2.96 18.32
CA GLN A 91 3.53 2.08 17.96
C GLN A 91 4.89 2.70 18.29
N ALA A 92 5.06 4.00 17.97
CA ALA A 92 6.30 4.72 18.25
C ALA A 92 6.56 4.83 19.76
N LEU A 93 5.54 5.19 20.54
CA LEU A 93 5.62 5.32 22.00
C LEU A 93 5.98 3.98 22.65
N ARG A 94 5.32 2.89 22.26
CA ARG A 94 5.62 1.53 22.77
C ARG A 94 7.06 1.13 22.42
N LYS A 95 7.51 1.34 21.19
CA LYS A 95 8.88 0.99 20.79
C LYS A 95 9.94 1.85 21.46
N PHE A 96 9.65 3.11 21.67
CA PHE A 96 10.55 4.03 22.36
C PHE A 96 10.68 3.68 23.85
N THR A 97 9.59 3.38 24.55
CA THR A 97 9.64 2.91 25.94
C THR A 97 10.35 1.56 26.09
N ASP A 98 10.17 0.63 25.10
CA ASP A 98 10.94 -0.61 25.04
C ASP A 98 12.45 -0.36 24.89
N TYR A 99 12.83 0.57 23.99
CA TYR A 99 14.21 1.00 23.81
C TYR A 99 14.80 1.54 25.11
N LEU A 100 14.10 2.50 25.76
CA LEU A 100 14.59 3.13 26.99
C LEU A 100 14.82 2.12 28.12
N ARG A 101 13.93 1.12 28.24
CA ARG A 101 14.08 0.01 29.21
C ARG A 101 15.29 -0.89 28.88
N LYS A 102 15.42 -1.29 27.62
CA LYS A 102 16.50 -2.19 27.17
C LYS A 102 17.88 -1.58 27.30
N VAL A 103 18.00 -0.27 27.10
CA VAL A 103 19.29 0.43 27.27
C VAL A 103 19.52 0.94 28.70
N GLY A 104 18.64 0.56 29.66
CA GLY A 104 18.77 0.91 31.07
C GLY A 104 18.66 2.41 31.38
N ARG A 105 18.05 3.20 30.48
CA ARG A 105 17.89 4.65 30.67
C ARG A 105 16.86 5.00 31.75
N ILE A 106 15.79 4.21 31.81
CA ILE A 106 14.72 4.38 32.78
C ILE A 106 14.06 3.02 33.10
N THR A 107 13.47 2.95 34.29
CA THR A 107 12.61 1.81 34.69
C THR A 107 11.17 2.23 34.54
N LEU A 108 10.53 1.81 33.43
CA LEU A 108 9.11 2.07 33.16
C LEU A 108 8.36 0.74 33.08
N PRO A 109 7.14 0.65 33.63
CA PRO A 109 6.21 -0.42 33.32
C PRO A 109 5.92 -0.49 31.82
N VAL A 110 5.47 -1.65 31.34
CA VAL A 110 5.03 -1.79 29.94
C VAL A 110 3.90 -0.80 29.66
N LEU A 111 4.08 0.00 28.61
CA LEU A 111 3.08 0.99 28.21
C LEU A 111 1.82 0.30 27.67
N GLN A 112 0.72 0.43 28.40
CA GLN A 112 -0.56 -0.18 28.05
C GLN A 112 -1.49 0.87 27.41
N ILE A 113 -1.23 1.25 26.15
CA ILE A 113 -2.16 2.00 25.32
C ILE A 113 -2.78 1.03 24.31
N ARG A 114 -4.10 0.94 24.25
CA ARG A 114 -4.78 0.14 23.21
C ARG A 114 -4.73 0.85 21.88
N ASN A 115 -4.68 0.09 20.79
CA ASN A 115 -4.82 0.66 19.47
C ASN A 115 -6.23 1.23 19.31
N GLU A 116 -6.34 2.36 18.65
CA GLU A 116 -7.62 2.92 18.25
C GLU A 116 -8.25 2.01 17.19
N THR A 117 -9.52 1.69 17.36
CA THR A 117 -10.30 0.93 16.38
C THR A 117 -10.86 1.89 15.34
N ALA A 118 -10.65 1.61 14.08
CA ALA A 118 -11.30 2.32 13.01
C ALA A 118 -12.44 1.47 12.46
N ASP A 119 -13.64 2.01 12.41
CA ASP A 119 -14.73 1.45 11.60
C ASP A 119 -14.47 1.74 10.10
N SER A 120 -13.31 1.34 9.61
CA SER A 120 -13.00 1.49 8.20
C SER A 120 -13.65 0.35 7.42
N LYS A 121 -14.78 0.60 6.77
CA LYS A 121 -15.29 -0.31 5.75
C LYS A 121 -14.20 -0.51 4.70
N LEU A 122 -13.86 -1.77 4.43
CA LEU A 122 -12.91 -2.09 3.38
C LEU A 122 -13.48 -1.65 2.03
N ILE A 123 -12.81 -0.69 1.40
CA ILE A 123 -13.21 -0.20 0.07
C ILE A 123 -12.67 -1.18 -0.98
N TYR A 124 -13.58 -1.69 -1.81
CA TYR A 124 -13.25 -2.45 -3.01
C TYR A 124 -14.09 -1.94 -4.20
N LEU A 125 -13.64 -2.24 -5.40
CA LEU A 125 -14.32 -1.91 -6.64
C LEU A 125 -15.10 -3.10 -7.14
N THR A 126 -16.29 -2.86 -7.67
CA THR A 126 -17.07 -3.88 -8.37
C THR A 126 -16.39 -4.24 -9.70
N GLU A 127 -16.81 -5.35 -10.31
CA GLU A 127 -16.30 -5.75 -11.63
C GLU A 127 -16.60 -4.67 -12.69
N GLU A 128 -17.78 -4.05 -12.63
CA GLU A 128 -18.15 -2.97 -13.55
C GLU A 128 -17.27 -1.72 -13.38
N GLU A 129 -16.92 -1.37 -12.15
CA GLU A 129 -15.99 -0.27 -11.89
C GLU A 129 -14.57 -0.58 -12.41
N ILE A 130 -14.12 -1.83 -12.29
CA ILE A 130 -12.85 -2.28 -12.88
C ILE A 130 -12.91 -2.17 -14.42
N LYS A 131 -13.99 -2.62 -15.06
CA LYS A 131 -14.17 -2.45 -16.51
C LYS A 131 -14.10 -0.99 -16.92
N LYS A 132 -14.75 -0.09 -16.18
CA LYS A 132 -14.70 1.36 -16.44
C LYS A 132 -13.29 1.93 -16.30
N LEU A 133 -12.48 1.46 -15.36
CA LEU A 133 -11.07 1.86 -15.27
C LEU A 133 -10.26 1.40 -16.51
N PHE A 134 -10.48 0.16 -17.00
CA PHE A 134 -9.85 -0.32 -18.23
C PHE A 134 -10.33 0.50 -19.45
N ALA A 135 -11.61 0.76 -19.57
CA ALA A 135 -12.16 1.59 -20.65
C ALA A 135 -11.57 3.02 -20.64
N ALA A 136 -11.38 3.60 -19.45
CA ALA A 136 -10.76 4.91 -19.29
C ALA A 136 -9.32 4.99 -19.84
N THR A 137 -8.60 3.87 -19.93
CA THR A 137 -7.27 3.84 -20.53
C THR A 137 -7.28 4.02 -22.06
N ARG A 138 -8.42 3.85 -22.72
CA ARG A 138 -8.58 3.94 -24.18
C ARG A 138 -9.11 5.30 -24.62
N GLN A 139 -9.47 6.18 -23.70
CA GLN A 139 -10.00 7.49 -24.04
C GLN A 139 -8.94 8.40 -24.67
N PRO A 140 -9.31 9.26 -25.63
CA PRO A 140 -8.41 10.23 -26.23
C PRO A 140 -7.88 11.21 -25.19
N ASP A 141 -6.71 11.81 -25.46
CA ASP A 141 -6.14 12.84 -24.59
C ASP A 141 -7.11 14.02 -24.48
N PRO A 142 -7.65 14.33 -23.29
CA PRO A 142 -8.59 15.44 -23.12
C PRO A 142 -8.03 16.81 -23.51
N LYS A 143 -6.69 16.93 -23.55
CA LYS A 143 -6.01 18.18 -23.92
C LYS A 143 -5.85 18.35 -25.42
N GLY A 144 -6.23 17.35 -26.22
CA GLY A 144 -6.14 17.39 -27.68
C GLY A 144 -4.72 17.65 -28.24
N LYS A 145 -3.70 17.60 -27.38
CA LYS A 145 -2.30 17.79 -27.77
C LYS A 145 -1.75 16.46 -28.25
N TYR A 146 -1.17 16.47 -29.45
CA TYR A 146 -0.45 15.32 -29.97
C TYR A 146 0.71 14.97 -29.02
N ASN A 147 0.54 13.91 -28.23
CA ASN A 147 1.58 13.37 -27.39
C ASN A 147 2.08 12.07 -28.04
N VAL A 148 3.27 12.10 -28.62
CA VAL A 148 3.89 10.96 -29.32
C VAL A 148 3.90 9.68 -28.45
N HIS A 149 3.91 9.84 -27.12
CA HIS A 149 3.92 8.70 -26.20
C HIS A 149 2.52 8.36 -25.63
N TYR A 150 1.44 8.97 -26.15
CA TYR A 150 0.13 8.80 -25.52
C TYR A 150 -0.34 7.34 -25.51
N GLU A 151 -0.23 6.64 -26.62
CA GLU A 151 -0.57 5.22 -26.72
C GLU A 151 0.29 4.36 -25.81
N ALA A 152 1.59 4.66 -25.72
CA ALA A 152 2.50 3.96 -24.81
C ALA A 152 2.11 4.18 -23.33
N LEU A 153 1.63 5.38 -22.98
CA LEU A 153 1.12 5.67 -21.65
C LEU A 153 -0.21 4.94 -21.36
N GLN A 154 -1.10 4.85 -22.34
CA GLN A 154 -2.36 4.10 -22.24
C GLN A 154 -2.09 2.60 -22.07
N SER A 155 -1.21 2.02 -22.89
CA SER A 155 -0.84 0.60 -22.77
C SER A 155 -0.16 0.31 -21.42
N ARG A 156 0.73 1.19 -20.96
CA ARG A 156 1.32 1.11 -19.62
C ARG A 156 0.25 1.11 -18.52
N ASP A 157 -0.76 1.96 -18.63
CA ASP A 157 -1.82 2.06 -17.62
C ASP A 157 -2.71 0.81 -17.63
N ARG A 158 -2.97 0.19 -18.81
CA ARG A 158 -3.61 -1.14 -18.89
C ARG A 158 -2.78 -2.21 -18.19
N ALA A 159 -1.48 -2.27 -18.47
CA ALA A 159 -0.55 -3.18 -17.82
C ALA A 159 -0.48 -2.95 -16.29
N MET A 160 -0.57 -1.69 -15.84
CA MET A 160 -0.66 -1.34 -14.41
C MET A 160 -1.93 -1.92 -13.76
N LEU A 161 -3.09 -1.74 -14.39
CA LEU A 161 -4.33 -2.32 -13.89
C LEU A 161 -4.27 -3.86 -13.88
N ALA A 162 -3.77 -4.47 -14.94
CA ALA A 162 -3.57 -5.92 -15.04
C ALA A 162 -2.67 -6.45 -13.92
N LEU A 163 -1.60 -5.73 -13.57
CA LEU A 163 -0.68 -6.14 -12.52
C LEU A 163 -1.29 -6.00 -11.12
N PHE A 164 -1.89 -4.85 -10.80
CA PHE A 164 -2.38 -4.59 -9.45
C PHE A 164 -3.74 -5.25 -9.16
N TYR A 165 -4.64 -5.32 -10.15
CA TYR A 165 -5.88 -6.03 -10.03
C TYR A 165 -5.70 -7.50 -10.42
N GLY A 166 -5.31 -7.82 -11.65
CA GLY A 166 -5.28 -9.19 -12.16
C GLY A 166 -4.30 -10.11 -11.43
N CYS A 167 -3.17 -9.57 -10.92
CA CYS A 167 -2.17 -10.34 -10.18
C CYS A 167 -2.13 -10.00 -8.67
N GLY A 168 -2.95 -9.06 -8.21
CA GLY A 168 -3.10 -8.71 -6.80
C GLY A 168 -1.82 -8.24 -6.10
N LEU A 169 -0.90 -7.58 -6.80
CA LEU A 169 0.37 -7.15 -6.23
C LEU A 169 0.20 -6.01 -5.21
N ARG A 170 1.09 -6.01 -4.21
CA ARG A 170 1.24 -4.84 -3.33
C ARG A 170 1.91 -3.69 -4.08
N ARG A 171 1.64 -2.44 -3.67
CA ARG A 171 2.22 -1.25 -4.31
C ARG A 171 3.74 -1.36 -4.50
N ASN A 172 4.48 -1.74 -3.45
CA ASN A 172 5.94 -1.83 -3.53
C ASN A 172 6.42 -3.01 -4.39
N GLU A 173 5.69 -4.13 -4.42
CA GLU A 173 5.97 -5.26 -5.30
C GLU A 173 5.88 -4.80 -6.76
N GLY A 174 4.78 -4.15 -7.15
CA GLY A 174 4.60 -3.65 -8.52
C GLY A 174 5.58 -2.54 -8.91
N VAL A 175 5.98 -1.64 -7.99
CA VAL A 175 7.01 -0.63 -8.24
C VAL A 175 8.36 -1.26 -8.53
N GLN A 176 8.72 -2.33 -7.82
CA GLN A 176 10.02 -3.00 -7.99
C GLN A 176 10.03 -4.04 -9.11
N MET A 177 8.89 -4.33 -9.73
CA MET A 177 8.78 -5.30 -10.82
C MET A 177 9.68 -4.92 -11.99
N ASN A 178 10.39 -5.91 -12.51
CA ASN A 178 11.20 -5.83 -13.72
C ASN A 178 10.53 -6.60 -14.86
N VAL A 179 10.94 -6.35 -16.09
CA VAL A 179 10.52 -7.14 -17.25
C VAL A 179 10.98 -8.60 -17.10
N SER A 180 12.22 -8.79 -16.64
CA SER A 180 12.81 -10.12 -16.37
C SER A 180 12.09 -10.94 -15.29
N ASP A 181 11.21 -10.31 -14.48
CA ASP A 181 10.39 -11.03 -13.51
C ASP A 181 9.14 -11.68 -14.12
N ILE A 182 8.85 -11.42 -15.41
CA ILE A 182 7.68 -11.96 -16.11
C ILE A 182 8.11 -13.11 -17.00
N ASN A 183 7.60 -14.30 -16.74
CA ASN A 183 7.72 -15.42 -17.67
C ASN A 183 6.44 -15.49 -18.51
N PHE A 184 6.52 -14.96 -19.73
CA PHE A 184 5.39 -14.89 -20.66
C PHE A 184 4.96 -16.27 -21.15
N ASP A 185 5.90 -17.20 -21.34
CA ASP A 185 5.63 -18.56 -21.85
C ASP A 185 4.86 -19.39 -20.82
N ARG A 186 5.24 -19.24 -19.55
CA ARG A 186 4.60 -19.96 -18.43
C ARG A 186 3.44 -19.19 -17.82
N SER A 187 3.16 -17.96 -18.28
CA SER A 187 2.14 -17.07 -17.71
C SER A 187 2.28 -16.86 -16.20
N VAL A 188 3.50 -16.56 -15.74
CA VAL A 188 3.81 -16.45 -14.31
C VAL A 188 4.65 -15.21 -14.03
N LEU A 189 4.34 -14.51 -12.92
CA LEU A 189 5.17 -13.44 -12.35
C LEU A 189 5.99 -13.98 -11.19
N HIS A 190 7.26 -13.62 -11.15
CA HIS A 190 8.14 -13.85 -10.02
C HIS A 190 8.15 -12.61 -9.10
N VAL A 191 7.42 -12.68 -8.01
CA VAL A 191 7.44 -11.63 -6.98
C VAL A 191 8.60 -11.90 -6.03
N ARG A 192 9.68 -11.14 -6.21
CA ARG A 192 10.92 -11.29 -5.44
C ARG A 192 10.70 -11.05 -3.95
N LYS A 193 11.54 -11.69 -3.12
CA LYS A 193 11.54 -11.48 -1.68
C LYS A 193 11.84 -10.02 -1.34
N GLY A 194 10.86 -9.32 -0.78
CA GLY A 194 11.06 -8.00 -0.18
C GLY A 194 11.24 -8.10 1.32
N LYS A 195 11.66 -7.00 1.96
CA LYS A 195 11.71 -6.93 3.43
C LYS A 195 10.28 -7.12 3.98
N ASN A 196 10.01 -8.20 4.69
CA ASN A 196 8.73 -8.66 5.22
C ASN A 196 7.77 -9.35 4.23
N TYR A 197 8.18 -9.65 2.98
CA TYR A 197 7.34 -10.36 2.02
C TYR A 197 8.03 -11.66 1.60
N LYS A 198 7.24 -12.74 1.56
CA LYS A 198 7.72 -14.02 1.02
C LYS A 198 7.79 -13.93 -0.50
N GLU A 199 8.87 -14.46 -1.05
CA GLU A 199 9.00 -14.71 -2.48
C GLU A 199 7.89 -15.65 -2.93
N ARG A 200 7.29 -15.37 -4.07
CA ARG A 200 6.24 -16.22 -4.64
C ARG A 200 6.13 -16.08 -6.14
N MET A 201 5.63 -17.15 -6.75
CA MET A 201 5.17 -17.14 -8.14
C MET A 201 3.68 -16.81 -8.14
N VAL A 202 3.28 -15.87 -8.99
CA VAL A 202 1.89 -15.45 -9.16
C VAL A 202 1.47 -15.81 -10.60
N PRO A 203 0.48 -16.69 -10.78
CA PRO A 203 -0.04 -16.99 -12.11
C PRO A 203 -0.76 -15.75 -12.67
N VAL A 204 -0.63 -15.56 -13.97
CA VAL A 204 -1.21 -14.45 -14.72
C VAL A 204 -2.29 -15.01 -15.63
N ASN A 205 -3.51 -14.47 -15.52
CA ASN A 205 -4.57 -14.85 -16.44
C ASN A 205 -4.32 -14.33 -17.87
N LYS A 206 -5.00 -14.89 -18.85
CA LYS A 206 -4.79 -14.63 -20.27
C LYS A 206 -4.91 -13.13 -20.62
N SER A 207 -5.93 -12.45 -20.16
CA SER A 207 -6.15 -11.02 -20.46
C SER A 207 -5.06 -10.14 -19.83
N SER A 208 -4.71 -10.37 -18.55
CA SER A 208 -3.61 -9.64 -17.91
C SER A 208 -2.27 -9.88 -18.61
N LEU A 209 -2.02 -11.10 -19.05
CA LEU A 209 -0.80 -11.46 -19.79
C LEU A 209 -0.73 -10.69 -21.12
N GLN A 210 -1.85 -10.63 -21.85
CA GLN A 210 -1.95 -9.89 -23.11
C GLN A 210 -1.63 -8.39 -22.92
N HIS A 211 -2.20 -7.75 -21.90
CA HIS A 211 -1.90 -6.35 -21.61
C HIS A 211 -0.43 -6.12 -21.21
N LEU A 212 0.17 -7.08 -20.50
CA LEU A 212 1.60 -7.02 -20.16
C LEU A 212 2.47 -7.20 -21.40
N GLN A 213 2.12 -8.15 -22.29
CA GLN A 213 2.83 -8.40 -23.54
C GLN A 213 2.78 -7.19 -24.47
N GLU A 214 1.57 -6.67 -24.74
CA GLU A 214 1.35 -5.46 -25.54
C GLU A 214 2.21 -4.29 -25.02
N TYR A 215 2.18 -4.05 -23.71
CA TYR A 215 2.98 -2.98 -23.13
C TYR A 215 4.48 -3.23 -23.29
N VAL A 216 4.96 -4.41 -22.92
CA VAL A 216 6.40 -4.73 -22.86
C VAL A 216 7.05 -4.74 -24.23
N TYR A 217 6.38 -5.32 -25.25
CA TYR A 217 6.97 -5.54 -26.55
C TYR A 217 6.71 -4.37 -27.52
N ASP A 218 5.49 -3.79 -27.51
CA ASP A 218 5.09 -2.84 -28.53
C ASP A 218 5.26 -1.38 -28.07
N TYR A 219 4.99 -1.08 -26.82
CA TYR A 219 4.91 0.30 -26.36
C TYR A 219 5.99 0.73 -25.37
N ARG A 220 6.45 -0.16 -24.49
CA ARG A 220 7.50 0.19 -23.51
C ARG A 220 8.81 0.65 -24.16
N PRO A 221 9.26 0.10 -25.31
CA PRO A 221 10.46 0.60 -26.00
C PRO A 221 10.39 2.09 -26.35
N GLN A 222 9.20 2.61 -26.66
CA GLN A 222 8.99 4.03 -26.95
C GLN A 222 9.22 4.94 -25.72
N LEU A 223 9.10 4.41 -24.51
CA LEU A 223 9.36 5.13 -23.26
C LEU A 223 10.77 4.89 -22.72
N SER A 224 11.51 3.95 -23.28
CA SER A 224 12.82 3.56 -22.77
C SER A 224 13.93 4.40 -23.41
N LEU A 225 14.64 5.17 -22.59
CA LEU A 225 15.81 5.97 -23.04
C LEU A 225 17.13 5.26 -22.74
N SER A 226 17.12 4.14 -22.02
CA SER A 226 18.30 3.38 -21.59
C SER A 226 17.95 1.93 -21.35
N ASN A 227 18.96 1.07 -21.23
CA ASN A 227 18.77 -0.36 -20.95
C ASN A 227 18.39 -0.59 -19.47
N ILE A 228 17.18 -0.16 -19.08
CA ILE A 228 16.63 -0.32 -17.74
C ILE A 228 15.60 -1.46 -17.71
N ASP A 229 15.74 -2.40 -16.77
CA ASP A 229 14.86 -3.56 -16.67
C ASP A 229 13.53 -3.28 -15.92
N ALA A 230 13.33 -2.06 -15.39
CA ALA A 230 12.09 -1.69 -14.71
C ALA A 230 10.87 -1.90 -15.60
N LEU A 231 9.84 -2.60 -15.09
CA LEU A 231 8.62 -2.84 -15.86
C LEU A 231 7.94 -1.51 -16.24
N PHE A 232 7.59 -0.69 -15.25
CA PHE A 232 6.89 0.57 -15.51
C PHE A 232 7.87 1.74 -15.64
N LEU A 233 7.81 2.40 -16.79
CA LEU A 233 8.61 3.59 -17.10
C LEU A 233 7.75 4.86 -17.10
N GLY A 234 8.34 5.95 -16.61
CA GLY A 234 7.83 7.30 -16.84
C GLY A 234 8.25 7.84 -18.21
N GLN A 235 7.72 9.01 -18.59
CA GLN A 235 8.08 9.68 -19.85
C GLN A 235 9.58 10.01 -19.98
N ARG A 236 10.32 10.02 -18.87
CA ARG A 236 11.78 10.24 -18.84
C ARG A 236 12.59 8.94 -18.90
N GLY A 237 11.98 7.82 -19.24
CA GLY A 237 12.64 6.51 -19.31
C GLY A 237 13.09 5.94 -17.96
N THR A 238 12.70 6.53 -16.83
CA THR A 238 13.08 6.07 -15.49
C THR A 238 11.97 5.24 -14.86
N ARG A 239 12.32 4.36 -13.89
CA ARG A 239 11.36 3.57 -13.12
C ARG A 239 10.27 4.45 -12.50
N LEU A 240 9.03 4.11 -12.75
CA LEU A 240 7.89 4.83 -12.22
C LEU A 240 7.72 4.54 -10.72
N GLN A 241 7.62 5.60 -9.92
CA GLN A 241 7.47 5.49 -8.47
C GLN A 241 6.02 5.25 -8.06
N GLY A 242 5.81 4.67 -6.87
CA GLY A 242 4.47 4.33 -6.40
C GLY A 242 3.51 5.52 -6.26
N GLN A 243 4.01 6.72 -6.01
CA GLN A 243 3.17 7.92 -6.03
C GLN A 243 2.66 8.24 -7.43
N SER A 244 3.52 8.09 -8.45
CA SER A 244 3.14 8.31 -9.85
C SER A 244 2.13 7.26 -10.33
N LEU A 245 2.29 5.99 -9.94
CA LEU A 245 1.29 4.93 -10.22
C LEU A 245 -0.07 5.26 -9.58
N LEU A 246 -0.07 5.75 -8.33
CA LEU A 246 -1.31 6.19 -7.66
C LEU A 246 -1.96 7.37 -8.41
N LEU A 247 -1.17 8.36 -8.83
CA LEU A 247 -1.68 9.50 -9.60
C LEU A 247 -2.28 9.05 -10.94
N ARG A 248 -1.67 8.03 -11.61
CA ARG A 248 -2.27 7.45 -12.82
C ARG A 248 -3.60 6.75 -12.54
N LEU A 249 -3.69 5.98 -11.46
CA LEU A 249 -4.95 5.36 -11.06
C LEU A 249 -6.03 6.42 -10.77
N LYS A 250 -5.68 7.50 -10.07
CA LYS A 250 -6.62 8.62 -9.81
C LYS A 250 -7.04 9.34 -11.10
N TYR A 251 -6.12 9.52 -12.03
CA TYR A 251 -6.44 10.05 -13.36
C TYR A 251 -7.45 9.15 -14.09
N LEU A 252 -7.25 7.84 -14.14
CA LEU A 252 -8.19 6.90 -14.74
C LEU A 252 -9.55 6.91 -14.04
N GLN A 253 -9.56 7.04 -12.70
CA GLN A 253 -10.78 7.22 -11.92
C GLN A 253 -11.57 8.45 -12.37
N THR A 254 -10.92 9.58 -12.58
CA THR A 254 -11.56 10.81 -13.09
C THR A 254 -12.06 10.61 -14.53
N MET A 255 -11.26 9.95 -15.37
CA MET A 255 -11.60 9.70 -16.78
C MET A 255 -12.67 8.63 -16.96
N SER A 256 -13.03 7.86 -15.94
CA SER A 256 -14.04 6.79 -16.03
C SER A 256 -15.46 7.29 -16.33
N GLY A 257 -15.74 8.57 -16.08
CA GLY A 257 -17.07 9.17 -16.24
C GLY A 257 -18.12 8.62 -15.26
N ASN A 258 -17.71 7.81 -14.29
CA ASN A 258 -18.63 7.20 -13.31
C ASN A 258 -18.57 7.95 -11.98
N VAL A 259 -19.66 8.60 -11.60
CA VAL A 259 -19.75 9.43 -10.39
C VAL A 259 -19.48 8.62 -9.13
N GLU A 260 -20.09 7.45 -8.97
CA GLU A 260 -19.91 6.59 -7.79
C GLU A 260 -18.44 6.15 -7.63
N LEU A 261 -17.80 5.80 -8.75
CA LEU A 261 -16.37 5.45 -8.73
C LEU A 261 -15.49 6.66 -8.37
N GLN A 262 -15.84 7.86 -8.86
CA GLN A 262 -15.08 9.08 -8.58
C GLN A 262 -15.13 9.49 -7.10
N GLU A 263 -16.23 9.21 -6.39
CA GLU A 263 -16.41 9.50 -4.97
C GLU A 263 -15.63 8.54 -4.05
N LYS A 264 -15.23 7.37 -4.55
CA LYS A 264 -14.49 6.39 -3.75
C LYS A 264 -13.03 6.82 -3.50
N GLU A 265 -12.56 6.65 -2.27
CA GLU A 265 -11.12 6.79 -1.96
C GLU A 265 -10.34 5.54 -2.39
N ILE A 266 -9.97 5.48 -3.66
CA ILE A 266 -9.23 4.34 -4.19
C ILE A 266 -7.71 4.50 -4.11
N SER A 267 -7.02 3.38 -4.03
CA SER A 267 -5.56 3.25 -4.03
C SER A 267 -5.15 1.98 -4.79
N LEU A 268 -3.84 1.78 -5.01
CA LEU A 268 -3.36 0.52 -5.59
C LEU A 268 -3.68 -0.70 -4.68
N HIS A 269 -3.83 -0.49 -3.37
CA HIS A 269 -4.29 -1.55 -2.47
C HIS A 269 -5.79 -1.85 -2.66
N THR A 270 -6.58 -0.87 -3.06
CA THR A 270 -8.01 -1.08 -3.37
C THR A 270 -8.18 -2.07 -4.53
N LEU A 271 -7.34 -1.99 -5.58
CA LEU A 271 -7.35 -2.96 -6.69
C LEU A 271 -7.06 -4.38 -6.19
N ARG A 272 -6.09 -4.52 -5.28
CA ARG A 272 -5.77 -5.81 -4.66
C ARG A 272 -6.89 -6.32 -3.74
N HIS A 273 -7.57 -5.43 -3.00
CA HIS A 273 -8.74 -5.79 -2.20
C HIS A 273 -9.89 -6.26 -3.11
N SER A 274 -10.09 -5.58 -4.24
CA SER A 274 -11.13 -5.94 -5.20
C SER A 274 -10.93 -7.35 -5.76
N ILE A 275 -9.72 -7.70 -6.24
CA ILE A 275 -9.49 -9.07 -6.75
C ILE A 275 -9.64 -10.11 -5.63
N ALA A 276 -9.18 -9.83 -4.41
CA ALA A 276 -9.36 -10.75 -3.29
C ALA A 276 -10.85 -11.03 -3.00
N THR A 277 -11.68 -9.97 -3.00
CA THR A 277 -13.13 -10.07 -2.80
C THR A 277 -13.78 -10.84 -3.96
N HIS A 278 -13.42 -10.52 -5.21
CA HIS A 278 -13.99 -11.20 -6.39
C HIS A 278 -13.62 -12.69 -6.43
N LEU A 279 -12.38 -13.06 -6.10
CA LEU A 279 -11.96 -14.47 -6.00
C LEU A 279 -12.74 -15.21 -4.91
N LEU A 280 -12.97 -14.56 -3.77
CA LEU A 280 -13.77 -15.14 -2.68
C LEU A 280 -15.22 -15.32 -3.10
N THR A 281 -15.83 -14.30 -3.71
CA THR A 281 -17.21 -14.36 -4.23
C THR A 281 -17.35 -15.42 -5.34
N ALA A 282 -16.30 -15.65 -6.12
CA ALA A 282 -16.23 -16.74 -7.11
C ALA A 282 -16.00 -18.14 -6.50
N GLY A 283 -15.99 -18.26 -5.17
CA GLY A 283 -15.88 -19.55 -4.45
C GLY A 283 -14.44 -20.04 -4.25
N MET A 284 -13.41 -19.22 -4.50
CA MET A 284 -12.04 -19.65 -4.25
C MET A 284 -11.78 -19.78 -2.74
N LYS A 285 -11.15 -20.90 -2.32
CA LYS A 285 -10.79 -21.15 -0.93
C LYS A 285 -9.86 -20.07 -0.37
N MET A 286 -10.07 -19.67 0.88
CA MET A 286 -9.35 -18.61 1.57
C MET A 286 -7.82 -18.83 1.57
N GLU A 287 -7.39 -20.08 1.73
CA GLU A 287 -5.97 -20.47 1.71
C GLU A 287 -5.33 -20.23 0.34
N SER A 288 -6.07 -20.48 -0.74
CA SER A 288 -5.63 -20.22 -2.12
C SER A 288 -5.50 -18.71 -2.37
N ILE A 289 -6.46 -17.91 -1.91
CA ILE A 289 -6.41 -16.44 -1.97
C ILE A 289 -5.22 -15.92 -1.15
N SER A 290 -5.02 -16.43 0.06
CA SER A 290 -3.89 -16.06 0.92
C SER A 290 -2.55 -16.36 0.25
N ARG A 291 -2.42 -17.52 -0.39
CA ARG A 291 -1.21 -17.91 -1.13
C ARG A 291 -0.99 -17.04 -2.36
N PHE A 292 -2.03 -16.80 -3.16
CA PHE A 292 -2.00 -15.91 -4.33
C PHE A 292 -1.53 -14.50 -3.95
N LEU A 293 -2.12 -13.93 -2.91
CA LEU A 293 -1.78 -12.61 -2.43
C LEU A 293 -0.44 -12.57 -1.66
N GLY A 294 0.08 -13.69 -1.18
CA GLY A 294 1.29 -13.75 -0.35
C GLY A 294 1.07 -13.08 1.01
N HIS A 295 -0.01 -13.44 1.70
CA HIS A 295 -0.23 -13.03 3.08
C HIS A 295 0.65 -13.87 4.03
N SER A 296 1.20 -13.22 5.04
CA SER A 296 2.01 -13.89 6.07
C SER A 296 1.15 -14.63 7.09
N SER A 297 -0.13 -14.24 7.24
CA SER A 297 -1.12 -14.89 8.10
C SER A 297 -2.48 -14.94 7.40
N LEU A 298 -3.30 -15.93 7.75
CA LEU A 298 -4.68 -16.06 7.27
C LEU A 298 -5.58 -14.92 7.76
N GLU A 299 -5.29 -14.34 8.94
CA GLU A 299 -6.01 -13.18 9.47
C GLU A 299 -6.04 -12.02 8.47
N SER A 300 -4.95 -11.81 7.73
CA SER A 300 -4.89 -10.78 6.68
C SER A 300 -5.85 -11.05 5.50
N THR A 301 -6.38 -12.27 5.39
CA THR A 301 -7.34 -12.68 4.35
C THR A 301 -8.76 -12.70 4.91
N GLN A 302 -8.93 -12.92 6.20
CA GLN A 302 -10.25 -12.94 6.87
C GLN A 302 -11.04 -11.63 6.75
N ILE A 303 -10.34 -10.50 6.54
CA ILE A 303 -11.02 -9.21 6.31
C ILE A 303 -11.98 -9.23 5.10
N TYR A 304 -11.82 -10.18 4.18
CA TYR A 304 -12.69 -10.30 3.00
C TYR A 304 -13.93 -11.16 3.24
N THR A 305 -13.97 -12.01 4.29
CA THR A 305 -15.14 -12.88 4.58
C THR A 305 -16.40 -12.08 4.86
N HIS A 306 -16.27 -10.95 5.56
CA HIS A 306 -17.40 -10.07 5.85
C HIS A 306 -17.98 -9.39 4.61
N LEU A 307 -17.26 -9.38 3.48
CA LEU A 307 -17.70 -8.75 2.24
C LEU A 307 -18.43 -9.73 1.30
N ALA A 308 -18.12 -11.02 1.41
CA ALA A 308 -18.65 -12.04 0.50
C ALA A 308 -20.03 -12.58 0.93
N GLY A 309 -20.52 -12.22 2.13
CA GLY A 309 -21.84 -12.66 2.61
C GLY A 309 -21.97 -14.18 2.75
N THR A 310 -20.88 -14.93 2.79
CA THR A 310 -20.92 -16.39 2.89
C THR A 310 -21.05 -16.82 4.34
N PRO A 311 -22.08 -17.63 4.68
CA PRO A 311 -22.09 -18.39 5.91
C PRO A 311 -20.95 -19.43 5.86
N ASP A 312 -20.34 -19.65 7.02
CA ASP A 312 -19.42 -20.75 7.25
C ASP A 312 -20.08 -22.09 6.88
N GLY A 313 -19.68 -22.69 5.76
CA GLY A 313 -20.27 -23.96 5.33
C GLY A 313 -19.81 -24.36 3.95
N GLY A 314 -18.86 -25.28 3.89
CA GLY A 314 -18.27 -25.80 2.66
C GLY A 314 -19.30 -26.43 1.73
N VAL A 315 -19.18 -26.10 0.46
CA VAL A 315 -19.67 -26.91 -0.66
C VAL A 315 -18.44 -27.27 -1.50
N GLU A 316 -18.10 -28.54 -1.50
CA GLU A 316 -17.18 -29.13 -2.48
C GLU A 316 -17.84 -29.09 -3.85
N THR A 317 -17.35 -28.24 -4.73
CA THR A 317 -17.64 -28.35 -6.15
C THR A 317 -16.32 -28.55 -6.91
N GLU A 318 -16.27 -29.69 -7.60
CA GLU A 318 -15.21 -30.08 -8.50
C GLU A 318 -15.02 -29.07 -9.64
N GLN A 319 -13.75 -28.82 -9.96
CA GLN A 319 -13.21 -28.30 -11.21
C GLN A 319 -13.89 -27.08 -11.84
N SER A 320 -13.62 -25.91 -11.35
CA SER A 320 -13.68 -24.68 -12.13
C SER A 320 -12.32 -23.97 -12.10
N GLN A 321 -11.93 -23.38 -13.24
CA GLN A 321 -10.65 -22.71 -13.41
C GLN A 321 -10.37 -21.70 -12.28
N PRO A 322 -9.17 -21.64 -11.71
CA PRO A 322 -8.89 -20.94 -10.46
C PRO A 322 -8.85 -19.41 -10.56
N TYR A 323 -9.28 -18.81 -11.67
CA TYR A 323 -9.26 -17.36 -11.87
C TYR A 323 -10.52 -16.86 -12.57
N PRO A 324 -11.07 -15.71 -12.16
CA PRO A 324 -12.12 -15.05 -12.92
C PRO A 324 -11.59 -14.76 -14.33
N ASN A 325 -12.35 -15.19 -15.34
CA ASN A 325 -11.98 -14.97 -16.72
C ASN A 325 -12.24 -13.52 -17.11
N ILE A 326 -11.20 -12.68 -17.00
CA ILE A 326 -11.28 -11.25 -17.36
C ILE A 326 -11.59 -11.08 -18.85
N SER A 327 -11.40 -12.12 -19.68
CA SER A 327 -11.79 -12.08 -21.12
C SER A 327 -13.28 -11.97 -21.37
N LYS A 328 -14.15 -12.26 -20.39
CA LYS A 328 -15.59 -11.97 -20.49
C LYS A 328 -15.89 -10.46 -20.58
N TYR A 329 -14.93 -9.60 -20.33
CA TYR A 329 -15.11 -8.17 -20.26
C TYR A 329 -14.82 -7.44 -21.58
N GLU A 330 -14.35 -8.14 -22.62
CA GLU A 330 -13.95 -7.54 -23.89
C GLU A 330 -14.92 -7.83 -25.07
N THR A 331 -15.91 -8.73 -24.91
CA THR A 331 -16.71 -9.25 -26.05
C THR A 331 -18.04 -8.53 -26.31
N GLU A 332 -18.40 -7.48 -25.63
CA GLU A 332 -19.70 -6.81 -25.88
C GLU A 332 -19.60 -5.43 -26.57
N GLN A 333 -18.50 -5.09 -27.22
CA GLN A 333 -18.44 -3.93 -28.11
C GLN A 333 -17.58 -4.24 -29.35
N LEU A 334 -18.17 -4.87 -30.34
CA LEU A 334 -17.92 -4.74 -31.76
C LEU A 334 -19.14 -4.17 -32.44
#